data_9d1c49beed337bd52414e60178f7b3c7
#
_entry.id   9d1c49beed337bd52414e60178f7b3c7
#
_cell.length_a   1.000
_cell.length_b   1.000
_cell.length_c   1.000
_cell.angle_alpha   90.00
_cell.angle_beta   90.00
_cell.angle_gamma   90.00
#
_symmetry.space_group_name_H-M   'P 1'
#
loop_
_entity.id
_entity.type
_entity.pdbx_description
1 polymer ?
#
loop_
_entity_poly.entity_id
_entity_poly.type
_entity_poly.pdbx_seq_one_letter_code
_entity_poly.pdbx_strand_id
1 'polypeptide(L)'
;MTLLSALPALVLLSCASAVESGPPITNPADLAARVSSVTGVSVPATLRFDWRYADTRGDVGGQGVGRYNPPDSLRVDLFTSGDVAMAIAVAGGELRSLGEIEDVEVPPLEFIYAMAGLFRPEAGVAEGYVAGSDSVLVYGGESSRKFYFYVRDGRLRRVEGRIHGRTVQRVNVDWDTSSSWPSEAEYRNLEEHSRVRWRMQEITNHEESHPGHAYDLPRVP
;
A
#
# COMPACT_ATOMS: atom_id res chain seq x y z
N MET A 1 -62.71 13.20 -31.04
CA MET A 1 -61.90 12.05 -30.62
C MET A 1 -60.45 12.51 -30.45
N THR A 2 -60.07 12.80 -29.24
CA THR A 2 -58.75 13.37 -28.90
C THR A 2 -57.94 12.26 -28.23
N LEU A 3 -56.88 11.76 -28.91
CA LEU A 3 -55.94 10.78 -28.39
C LEU A 3 -54.92 11.49 -27.50
N LEU A 4 -54.98 11.24 -26.19
CA LEU A 4 -53.92 11.60 -25.24
C LEU A 4 -52.77 10.57 -25.35
N SER A 5 -51.63 11.02 -25.88
CA SER A 5 -50.36 10.26 -25.80
C SER A 5 -49.73 10.42 -24.42
N ALA A 6 -49.71 9.35 -23.61
CA ALA A 6 -48.96 9.29 -22.38
C ALA A 6 -47.49 8.92 -22.68
N LEU A 7 -46.57 9.85 -22.45
CA LEU A 7 -45.12 9.57 -22.44
C LEU A 7 -44.76 8.86 -21.12
N PRO A 8 -44.05 7.71 -21.15
CA PRO A 8 -43.46 7.13 -19.93
C PRO A 8 -42.20 7.91 -19.53
N ALA A 9 -42.23 8.48 -18.34
CA ALA A 9 -41.05 9.07 -17.72
C ALA A 9 -40.05 7.98 -17.38
N LEU A 10 -38.93 7.93 -18.10
CA LEU A 10 -37.80 7.07 -17.81
C LEU A 10 -37.06 7.64 -16.57
N VAL A 11 -37.29 7.07 -15.41
CA VAL A 11 -36.52 7.37 -14.18
C VAL A 11 -35.18 6.72 -14.34
N LEU A 12 -34.15 7.47 -14.71
CA LEU A 12 -32.75 7.07 -14.63
C LEU A 12 -32.36 6.96 -13.15
N LEU A 13 -32.43 5.77 -12.60
CA LEU A 13 -31.80 5.44 -11.31
C LEU A 13 -30.28 5.57 -11.50
N SER A 14 -29.75 6.76 -11.20
CA SER A 14 -28.34 6.98 -11.00
C SER A 14 -27.90 6.13 -9.81
N CYS A 15 -27.22 5.01 -10.07
CA CYS A 15 -26.46 4.29 -9.06
C CYS A 15 -25.28 5.17 -8.64
N ALA A 16 -25.52 6.14 -7.79
CA ALA A 16 -24.48 6.76 -6.99
C ALA A 16 -23.97 5.64 -6.07
N SER A 17 -22.75 5.16 -6.32
CA SER A 17 -22.05 4.26 -5.41
C SER A 17 -22.02 4.97 -4.06
N ALA A 18 -22.84 4.52 -3.13
CA ALA A 18 -22.83 5.00 -1.77
C ALA A 18 -21.40 4.79 -1.25
N VAL A 19 -20.69 5.88 -0.95
CA VAL A 19 -19.45 5.80 -0.19
C VAL A 19 -19.83 5.08 1.08
N GLU A 20 -19.28 3.87 1.31
CA GLU A 20 -19.49 3.12 2.54
C GLU A 20 -18.89 3.91 3.71
N SER A 21 -19.62 4.89 4.19
CA SER A 21 -19.32 5.62 5.41
C SER A 21 -20.12 4.98 6.54
N GLY A 22 -19.46 4.15 7.30
CA GLY A 22 -20.01 3.63 8.57
C GLY A 22 -19.97 4.69 9.67
N PRO A 23 -20.30 4.33 10.93
CA PRO A 23 -20.24 5.26 12.04
C PRO A 23 -18.83 5.84 12.21
N PRO A 24 -18.72 7.16 12.50
CA PRO A 24 -17.43 7.82 12.65
C PRO A 24 -16.67 7.28 13.88
N ILE A 25 -15.35 7.23 13.79
CA ILE A 25 -14.46 6.92 14.90
C ILE A 25 -14.27 8.21 15.71
N THR A 26 -14.54 8.16 17.01
CA THR A 26 -14.51 9.33 17.90
C THR A 26 -13.13 9.98 17.98
N ASN A 27 -12.06 9.18 17.98
CA ASN A 27 -10.67 9.67 18.01
C ASN A 27 -9.80 8.91 17.01
N PRO A 28 -9.82 9.29 15.73
CA PRO A 28 -9.02 8.63 14.71
C PRO A 28 -7.51 8.78 14.92
N ALA A 29 -7.05 9.87 15.56
CA ALA A 29 -5.63 10.08 15.86
C ALA A 29 -5.09 9.06 16.87
N ASP A 30 -5.87 8.73 17.92
CA ASP A 30 -5.47 7.71 18.90
C ASP A 30 -5.42 6.33 18.25
N LEU A 31 -6.36 6.02 17.37
CA LEU A 31 -6.32 4.76 16.62
C LEU A 31 -5.09 4.72 15.74
N ALA A 32 -4.79 5.79 15.01
CA ALA A 32 -3.60 5.89 14.16
C ALA A 32 -2.31 5.67 14.97
N ALA A 33 -2.19 6.30 16.15
CA ALA A 33 -1.04 6.11 17.04
C ALA A 33 -0.90 4.65 17.51
N ARG A 34 -2.01 3.99 17.89
CA ARG A 34 -1.99 2.56 18.25
C ARG A 34 -1.59 1.67 17.08
N VAL A 35 -2.14 1.90 15.88
CA VAL A 35 -1.78 1.13 14.69
C VAL A 35 -0.30 1.31 14.38
N SER A 36 0.22 2.54 14.41
CA SER A 36 1.64 2.83 14.22
C SER A 36 2.52 2.08 15.22
N SER A 37 2.10 1.98 16.49
CA SER A 37 2.88 1.27 17.51
C SER A 37 2.87 -0.25 17.35
N VAL A 38 1.78 -0.83 16.83
CA VAL A 38 1.64 -2.27 16.61
C VAL A 38 2.30 -2.72 15.30
N THR A 39 2.13 -1.93 14.24
CA THR A 39 2.71 -2.20 12.92
C THR A 39 4.13 -1.64 12.77
N GLY A 40 4.54 -0.78 13.68
CA GLY A 40 5.90 -0.28 13.77
C GLY A 40 6.80 -1.34 14.34
N VAL A 41 7.38 -2.18 13.48
CA VAL A 41 8.46 -3.05 13.90
C VAL A 41 9.56 -2.17 14.46
N SER A 42 9.85 -2.32 15.76
CA SER A 42 10.81 -1.47 16.49
C SER A 42 12.25 -1.90 16.32
N VAL A 43 12.48 -2.98 15.59
CA VAL A 43 13.80 -3.56 15.36
C VAL A 43 14.11 -3.60 13.87
N PRO A 44 15.38 -3.44 13.50
CA PRO A 44 15.82 -3.62 12.11
C PRO A 44 15.54 -5.03 11.64
N ALA A 45 15.24 -5.18 10.35
CA ALA A 45 14.93 -6.48 9.77
C ALA A 45 15.43 -6.62 8.34
N THR A 46 15.75 -7.86 7.97
CA THR A 46 15.92 -8.29 6.58
C THR A 46 14.74 -9.17 6.20
N LEU A 47 14.09 -8.82 5.10
CA LEU A 47 12.96 -9.52 4.51
C LEU A 47 13.43 -10.22 3.25
N ARG A 48 13.17 -11.52 3.10
CA ARG A 48 13.35 -12.27 1.86
C ARG A 48 11.99 -12.68 1.36
N PHE A 49 11.70 -12.43 0.08
CA PHE A 49 10.39 -12.71 -0.50
C PHE A 49 10.52 -13.06 -1.99
N ASP A 50 9.56 -13.82 -2.49
CA ASP A 50 9.33 -13.92 -3.93
C ASP A 50 8.48 -12.77 -4.37
N TRP A 51 8.79 -12.19 -5.51
CA TRP A 51 7.98 -11.15 -6.13
C TRP A 51 7.53 -11.54 -7.52
N ARG A 52 6.37 -11.01 -7.92
CA ARG A 52 5.84 -11.13 -9.26
C ARG A 52 5.14 -9.85 -9.67
N TYR A 53 5.53 -9.31 -10.79
CA TYR A 53 4.81 -8.25 -11.51
C TYR A 53 4.01 -8.89 -12.63
N ALA A 54 2.80 -8.37 -12.91
CA ALA A 54 2.01 -8.77 -14.06
C ALA A 54 1.17 -7.58 -14.55
N ASP A 55 1.09 -7.43 -15.86
CA ASP A 55 0.23 -6.48 -16.55
C ASP A 55 -0.44 -7.14 -17.77
N THR A 56 -1.02 -6.33 -18.65
CA THR A 56 -1.71 -6.82 -19.88
C THR A 56 -0.74 -7.41 -20.92
N ARG A 57 0.56 -7.19 -20.81
CA ARG A 57 1.59 -7.64 -21.76
C ARG A 57 2.27 -8.94 -21.32
N GLY A 58 2.28 -9.21 -20.03
CA GLY A 58 2.90 -10.40 -19.49
C GLY A 58 3.17 -10.36 -18.00
N ASP A 59 4.07 -11.21 -17.57
CA ASP A 59 4.50 -11.26 -16.18
C ASP A 59 5.99 -11.53 -16.07
N VAL A 60 6.59 -10.97 -15.03
CA VAL A 60 7.98 -11.16 -14.63
C VAL A 60 8.04 -11.35 -13.11
N GLY A 61 9.04 -12.04 -12.63
CA GLY A 61 9.21 -12.26 -11.21
C GLY A 61 10.59 -12.78 -10.85
N GLY A 62 10.80 -12.93 -9.56
CA GLY A 62 12.07 -13.38 -9.02
C GLY A 62 12.09 -13.31 -7.50
N GLN A 63 13.28 -13.13 -6.95
CA GLN A 63 13.49 -12.98 -5.52
C GLN A 63 13.70 -11.52 -5.15
N GLY A 64 13.29 -11.14 -3.94
CA GLY A 64 13.48 -9.81 -3.39
C GLY A 64 14.12 -9.86 -2.02
N VAL A 65 14.88 -8.80 -1.72
CA VAL A 65 15.45 -8.56 -0.38
C VAL A 65 15.06 -7.17 0.08
N GLY A 66 14.32 -7.11 1.18
CA GLY A 66 14.02 -5.87 1.89
C GLY A 66 14.96 -5.68 3.07
N ARG A 67 15.44 -4.46 3.32
CA ARG A 67 16.15 -4.05 4.53
C ARG A 67 15.40 -2.91 5.17
N TYR A 68 14.99 -3.11 6.39
CA TYR A 68 14.23 -2.12 7.15
C TYR A 68 15.02 -1.65 8.36
N ASN A 69 15.10 -0.33 8.56
CA ASN A 69 15.49 0.29 9.82
C ASN A 69 14.35 1.17 10.33
N PRO A 70 13.91 0.99 11.58
CA PRO A 70 12.97 1.91 12.18
C PRO A 70 13.53 3.36 12.23
N PRO A 71 12.68 4.36 12.15
CA PRO A 71 11.23 4.24 12.00
C PRO A 71 10.77 4.14 10.54
N ASP A 72 11.57 4.54 9.55
CA ASP A 72 11.09 4.87 8.21
C ASP A 72 12.06 4.53 7.07
N SER A 73 13.20 3.90 7.35
CA SER A 73 14.14 3.56 6.28
C SER A 73 13.87 2.15 5.77
N LEU A 74 13.60 2.05 4.47
CA LEU A 74 13.33 0.80 3.78
C LEU A 74 14.09 0.77 2.44
N ARG A 75 14.84 -0.32 2.20
CA ARG A 75 15.38 -0.63 0.87
C ARG A 75 14.83 -1.95 0.40
N VAL A 76 14.47 -2.01 -0.87
CA VAL A 76 13.98 -3.20 -1.56
C VAL A 76 14.83 -3.41 -2.80
N ASP A 77 15.51 -4.54 -2.89
CA ASP A 77 16.24 -4.97 -4.07
C ASP A 77 15.47 -6.14 -4.71
N LEU A 78 15.07 -6.01 -5.97
CA LEU A 78 14.38 -7.01 -6.76
C LEU A 78 15.36 -7.65 -7.77
N PHE A 79 15.41 -8.97 -7.79
CA PHE A 79 16.33 -9.75 -8.62
C PHE A 79 15.55 -10.56 -9.65
N THR A 80 16.04 -10.57 -10.89
CA THR A 80 15.61 -11.48 -11.94
C THR A 80 16.84 -12.23 -12.45
N SER A 81 16.77 -13.55 -12.57
CA SER A 81 17.88 -14.39 -13.06
C SER A 81 19.23 -14.16 -12.34
N GLY A 82 19.17 -13.69 -11.07
CA GLY A 82 20.35 -13.44 -10.23
C GLY A 82 20.90 -12.03 -10.27
N ASP A 83 20.48 -11.20 -11.22
CA ASP A 83 20.89 -9.79 -11.32
C ASP A 83 19.85 -8.86 -10.66
N VAL A 84 20.31 -7.70 -10.17
CA VAL A 84 19.40 -6.65 -9.65
C VAL A 84 18.65 -6.05 -10.83
N ALA A 85 17.35 -6.31 -10.88
CA ALA A 85 16.47 -5.72 -11.87
C ALA A 85 16.01 -4.31 -11.46
N MET A 86 15.73 -4.12 -10.17
CA MET A 86 15.29 -2.84 -9.62
C MET A 86 15.71 -2.74 -8.16
N ALA A 87 16.12 -1.57 -7.72
CA ALA A 87 16.29 -1.24 -6.32
C ALA A 87 15.48 0.01 -5.97
N ILE A 88 14.79 -0.03 -4.85
CA ILE A 88 14.01 1.07 -4.30
C ILE A 88 14.55 1.35 -2.90
N ALA A 89 14.84 2.60 -2.58
CA ALA A 89 15.24 3.01 -1.25
C ALA A 89 14.38 4.18 -0.77
N VAL A 90 13.97 4.09 0.48
CA VAL A 90 13.27 5.14 1.20
C VAL A 90 14.08 5.46 2.44
N ALA A 91 14.40 6.73 2.63
CA ALA A 91 15.05 7.23 3.84
C ALA A 91 14.65 8.68 4.06
N GLY A 92 14.25 9.04 5.30
CA GLY A 92 13.84 10.39 5.63
C GLY A 92 12.65 10.91 4.80
N GLY A 93 11.75 10.03 4.36
CA GLY A 93 10.59 10.39 3.53
C GLY A 93 10.90 10.58 2.03
N GLU A 94 12.16 10.46 1.61
CA GLU A 94 12.55 10.50 0.20
C GLU A 94 12.53 9.09 -0.41
N LEU A 95 11.86 8.97 -1.54
CA LEU A 95 11.85 7.76 -2.38
C LEU A 95 12.86 7.91 -3.51
N ARG A 96 13.74 6.93 -3.66
CA ARG A 96 14.69 6.81 -4.77
C ARG A 96 14.57 5.44 -5.39
N SER A 97 14.77 5.34 -6.69
CA SER A 97 14.81 4.06 -7.41
C SER A 97 16.01 3.99 -8.34
N LEU A 98 16.51 2.79 -8.57
CA LEU A 98 17.57 2.48 -9.50
C LEU A 98 17.18 1.22 -10.28
N GLY A 99 17.55 1.17 -11.55
CA GLY A 99 17.17 0.10 -12.47
C GLY A 99 15.77 0.33 -13.03
N GLU A 100 15.51 -0.30 -14.15
CA GLU A 100 14.23 -0.25 -14.82
C GLU A 100 13.82 -1.71 -15.10
N ILE A 101 12.70 -2.11 -14.51
CA ILE A 101 11.92 -3.16 -15.12
C ILE A 101 11.05 -2.40 -16.10
N GLU A 102 11.24 -2.63 -17.39
CA GLU A 102 10.59 -1.92 -18.49
C GLU A 102 9.08 -1.79 -18.17
N ASP A 103 8.61 -0.53 -18.14
CA ASP A 103 7.20 -0.19 -17.85
C ASP A 103 6.67 -0.49 -16.44
N VAL A 104 7.51 -0.76 -15.45
CA VAL A 104 7.06 -0.88 -14.05
C VAL A 104 7.11 0.48 -13.36
N GLU A 105 5.95 1.07 -13.14
CA GLU A 105 5.83 2.26 -12.30
C GLU A 105 6.09 1.90 -10.82
N VAL A 106 6.97 2.66 -10.17
CA VAL A 106 7.20 2.54 -8.73
C VAL A 106 5.97 3.03 -7.99
N PRO A 107 5.35 2.21 -7.13
CA PRO A 107 4.17 2.64 -6.37
C PRO A 107 4.47 3.84 -5.47
N PRO A 108 3.48 4.68 -5.16
CA PRO A 108 3.59 5.68 -4.11
C PRO A 108 4.10 5.10 -2.80
N LEU A 109 4.78 5.93 -2.03
CA LEU A 109 5.49 5.54 -0.81
C LEU A 109 4.61 4.81 0.20
N GLU A 110 3.37 5.26 0.39
CA GLU A 110 2.41 4.64 1.31
C GLU A 110 2.12 3.18 0.95
N PHE A 111 2.08 2.87 -0.35
CA PHE A 111 1.87 1.49 -0.80
C PHE A 111 3.11 0.61 -0.63
N ILE A 112 4.31 1.17 -0.81
CA ILE A 112 5.57 0.45 -0.57
C ILE A 112 5.68 0.05 0.90
N TYR A 113 5.41 0.98 1.82
CA TYR A 113 5.35 0.68 3.24
C TYR A 113 4.24 -0.33 3.57
N ALA A 114 3.05 -0.15 2.98
CA ALA A 114 1.94 -1.07 3.20
C ALA A 114 2.24 -2.50 2.75
N MET A 115 2.98 -2.69 1.66
CA MET A 115 3.42 -4.02 1.20
C MET A 115 4.35 -4.69 2.21
N ALA A 116 5.15 -3.92 2.94
CA ALA A 116 5.92 -4.40 4.08
C ALA A 116 5.09 -4.49 5.39
N GLY A 117 3.78 -4.22 5.34
CA GLY A 117 2.91 -4.24 6.52
C GLY A 117 3.05 -3.03 7.45
N LEU A 118 3.77 -2.01 7.03
CA LEU A 118 4.06 -0.82 7.82
C LEU A 118 2.98 0.25 7.60
N PHE A 119 2.44 0.77 8.69
CA PHE A 119 1.50 1.88 8.64
C PHE A 119 2.30 3.19 8.74
N ARG A 120 2.50 3.87 7.61
CA ARG A 120 3.30 5.09 7.47
C ARG A 120 2.62 6.08 6.52
N PRO A 121 1.55 6.76 6.96
CA PRO A 121 0.96 7.85 6.19
C PRO A 121 1.84 9.11 6.24
N GLU A 122 1.93 9.85 5.14
CA GLU A 122 2.73 11.08 5.06
C GLU A 122 2.12 12.26 5.84
N ALA A 123 0.79 12.30 5.92
CA ALA A 123 0.06 13.41 6.54
C ALA A 123 -0.62 12.99 7.86
N GLY A 124 -1.14 13.97 8.58
CA GLY A 124 -2.04 13.71 9.71
C GLY A 124 -3.34 13.05 9.26
N VAL A 125 -3.96 12.27 10.16
CA VAL A 125 -5.26 11.67 9.91
C VAL A 125 -6.33 12.75 9.79
N ALA A 126 -7.11 12.71 8.71
CA ALA A 126 -8.19 13.66 8.48
C ALA A 126 -9.51 13.18 9.11
N GLU A 127 -9.85 11.92 8.94
CA GLU A 127 -11.10 11.32 9.40
C GLU A 127 -10.94 9.81 9.62
N GLY A 128 -11.92 9.19 10.32
CA GLY A 128 -11.97 7.75 10.48
C GLY A 128 -13.41 7.27 10.66
N TYR A 129 -13.71 6.07 10.20
CA TYR A 129 -15.01 5.43 10.31
C TYR A 129 -14.89 3.91 10.38
N VAL A 130 -15.98 3.24 10.76
CA VAL A 130 -16.03 1.78 10.79
C VAL A 130 -16.68 1.26 9.50
N ALA A 131 -16.05 0.32 8.81
CA ALA A 131 -16.56 -0.33 7.61
C ALA A 131 -16.58 -1.85 7.80
N GLY A 132 -17.74 -2.40 8.12
CA GLY A 132 -17.85 -3.82 8.49
C GLY A 132 -17.04 -4.14 9.75
N SER A 133 -16.04 -5.02 9.62
CA SER A 133 -15.12 -5.39 10.71
C SER A 133 -13.83 -4.55 10.72
N ASP A 134 -13.66 -3.64 9.78
CA ASP A 134 -12.45 -2.82 9.66
C ASP A 134 -12.68 -1.42 10.22
N SER A 135 -11.66 -0.88 10.87
CA SER A 135 -11.54 0.55 11.11
C SER A 135 -10.82 1.17 9.92
N VAL A 136 -11.38 2.25 9.37
CA VAL A 136 -10.81 2.95 8.22
C VAL A 136 -10.28 4.30 8.68
N LEU A 137 -9.02 4.58 8.42
CA LEU A 137 -8.37 5.87 8.63
C LEU A 137 -8.12 6.52 7.28
N VAL A 138 -8.54 7.78 7.12
CA VAL A 138 -8.42 8.52 5.87
C VAL A 138 -7.36 9.61 6.01
N TYR A 139 -6.44 9.63 5.07
CA TYR A 139 -5.33 10.58 4.99
C TYR A 139 -5.36 11.32 3.66
N GLY A 140 -4.75 12.47 3.65
CA GLY A 140 -4.71 13.37 2.51
C GLY A 140 -5.52 14.62 2.77
N GLY A 141 -4.96 15.75 2.36
CA GLY A 141 -5.56 17.07 2.54
C GLY A 141 -6.45 17.48 1.36
N GLU A 142 -6.29 18.72 0.91
CA GLU A 142 -7.03 19.32 -0.19
C GLU A 142 -6.70 18.75 -1.58
N SER A 143 -5.68 17.86 -1.68
CA SER A 143 -5.36 17.19 -2.92
C SER A 143 -6.51 16.27 -3.38
N SER A 144 -6.65 16.08 -4.67
CA SER A 144 -7.66 15.18 -5.25
C SER A 144 -7.46 13.72 -4.83
N ARG A 145 -6.27 13.34 -4.34
CA ARG A 145 -5.92 11.98 -3.92
C ARG A 145 -6.04 11.85 -2.40
N LYS A 146 -6.77 10.82 -1.94
CA LYS A 146 -6.86 10.40 -0.53
C LYS A 146 -6.44 8.96 -0.39
N PHE A 147 -5.82 8.64 0.76
CA PHE A 147 -5.44 7.28 1.14
C PHE A 147 -6.36 6.78 2.24
N TYR A 148 -6.88 5.56 2.08
CA TYR A 148 -7.78 4.88 2.99
C TYR A 148 -7.08 3.66 3.54
N PHE A 149 -6.75 3.66 4.83
CA PHE A 149 -6.07 2.57 5.51
C PHE A 149 -7.10 1.76 6.29
N TYR A 150 -7.30 0.52 5.89
CA TYR A 150 -8.20 -0.43 6.53
C TYR A 150 -7.42 -1.25 7.54
N VAL A 151 -7.84 -1.19 8.80
CA VAL A 151 -7.18 -1.82 9.94
C VAL A 151 -8.15 -2.76 10.63
N ARG A 152 -7.70 -3.99 10.91
CA ARG A 152 -8.41 -4.98 11.71
C ARG A 152 -7.47 -5.59 12.72
N ASP A 153 -7.92 -5.70 13.99
CA ASP A 153 -7.14 -6.26 15.09
C ASP A 153 -5.75 -5.60 15.24
N GLY A 154 -5.67 -4.29 15.04
CA GLY A 154 -4.44 -3.51 15.08
C GLY A 154 -3.50 -3.69 13.88
N ARG A 155 -3.85 -4.50 12.88
CA ARG A 155 -3.03 -4.79 11.71
C ARG A 155 -3.59 -4.15 10.45
N LEU A 156 -2.70 -3.65 9.61
CA LEU A 156 -3.06 -3.15 8.28
C LEU A 156 -3.53 -4.30 7.40
N ARG A 157 -4.72 -4.18 6.82
CA ARG A 157 -5.31 -5.20 5.93
C ARG A 157 -5.35 -4.74 4.48
N ARG A 158 -5.53 -3.44 4.28
CA ARG A 158 -5.66 -2.86 2.94
C ARG A 158 -5.34 -1.37 2.99
N VAL A 159 -4.76 -0.87 1.90
CA VAL A 159 -4.65 0.57 1.61
C VAL A 159 -5.24 0.82 0.24
N GLU A 160 -6.04 1.88 0.11
CA GLU A 160 -6.59 2.32 -1.17
C GLU A 160 -6.20 3.78 -1.43
N GLY A 161 -5.68 4.04 -2.62
CA GLY A 161 -5.57 5.39 -3.16
C GLY A 161 -6.81 5.71 -3.99
N ARG A 162 -7.51 6.79 -3.60
CA ARG A 162 -8.72 7.22 -4.30
C ARG A 162 -8.54 8.61 -4.88
N ILE A 163 -9.01 8.80 -6.11
CA ILE A 163 -9.09 10.10 -6.79
C ILE A 163 -10.57 10.36 -7.08
N HIS A 164 -11.09 11.51 -6.61
CA HIS A 164 -12.50 11.86 -6.71
C HIS A 164 -13.45 10.74 -6.22
N GLY A 165 -13.08 10.05 -5.12
CA GLY A 165 -13.86 8.97 -4.55
C GLY A 165 -13.72 7.60 -5.23
N ARG A 166 -13.06 7.50 -6.40
CA ARG A 166 -12.83 6.26 -7.13
C ARG A 166 -11.49 5.65 -6.72
N THR A 167 -11.49 4.39 -6.33
CA THR A 167 -10.25 3.65 -6.07
C THR A 167 -9.48 3.46 -7.37
N VAL A 168 -8.26 3.97 -7.42
CA VAL A 168 -7.34 3.87 -8.57
C VAL A 168 -6.18 2.93 -8.28
N GLN A 169 -5.77 2.82 -7.02
CA GLN A 169 -4.69 1.95 -6.57
C GLN A 169 -5.09 1.27 -5.26
N ARG A 170 -4.57 0.06 -5.02
CA ARG A 170 -4.84 -0.71 -3.81
C ARG A 170 -3.67 -1.61 -3.44
N VAL A 171 -3.42 -1.74 -2.14
CA VAL A 171 -2.62 -2.84 -1.56
C VAL A 171 -3.54 -3.68 -0.68
N ASN A 172 -3.48 -4.99 -0.79
CA ASN A 172 -4.01 -5.94 0.18
C ASN A 172 -2.85 -6.58 0.92
N VAL A 173 -3.03 -6.83 2.22
CA VAL A 173 -1.98 -7.37 3.09
C VAL A 173 -2.56 -8.55 3.87
N ASP A 174 -1.95 -9.70 3.73
CA ASP A 174 -2.30 -10.92 4.44
C ASP A 174 -1.27 -11.24 5.52
N TRP A 175 -1.75 -11.76 6.65
CA TRP A 175 -0.96 -12.00 7.83
C TRP A 175 -1.16 -13.43 8.33
N ASP A 176 -0.08 -14.08 8.66
CA ASP A 176 -0.14 -15.28 9.47
C ASP A 176 -0.42 -14.91 10.94
N THR A 177 -1.12 -15.78 11.65
CA THR A 177 -1.64 -15.48 12.99
C THR A 177 -0.53 -15.15 14.00
N SER A 178 0.65 -15.74 13.84
CA SER A 178 1.80 -15.60 14.76
C SER A 178 2.88 -14.64 14.27
N SER A 179 2.77 -14.10 13.05
CA SER A 179 3.82 -13.25 12.47
C SER A 179 3.61 -11.77 12.83
N SER A 180 4.69 -11.05 13.08
CA SER A 180 4.72 -9.58 13.17
C SER A 180 4.89 -8.91 11.80
N TRP A 181 5.03 -9.69 10.74
CA TRP A 181 5.17 -9.26 9.36
C TRP A 181 4.13 -9.94 8.47
N PRO A 182 3.73 -9.34 7.35
CA PRO A 182 2.80 -9.96 6.41
C PRO A 182 3.37 -11.27 5.84
N SER A 183 2.50 -12.23 5.55
CA SER A 183 2.84 -13.41 4.76
C SER A 183 2.78 -13.15 3.27
N GLU A 184 1.84 -12.30 2.84
CA GLU A 184 1.69 -11.89 1.45
C GLU A 184 1.19 -10.45 1.37
N ALA A 185 1.63 -9.73 0.33
CA ALA A 185 1.09 -8.43 -0.02
C ALA A 185 0.91 -8.31 -1.53
N GLU A 186 -0.19 -7.68 -1.96
CA GLU A 186 -0.46 -7.45 -3.37
C GLU A 186 -0.86 -5.99 -3.61
N TYR A 187 -0.05 -5.27 -4.38
CA TYR A 187 -0.38 -3.97 -4.95
C TYR A 187 -1.06 -4.14 -6.30
N ARG A 188 -2.06 -3.31 -6.59
CA ARG A 188 -2.73 -3.20 -7.89
C ARG A 188 -2.86 -1.75 -8.30
N ASN A 189 -2.42 -1.41 -9.51
CA ASN A 189 -2.82 -0.21 -10.23
C ASN A 189 -4.03 -0.57 -11.11
N LEU A 190 -5.21 -0.06 -10.73
CA LEU A 190 -6.46 -0.39 -11.41
C LEU A 190 -6.64 0.38 -12.73
N GLU A 191 -5.93 1.48 -12.91
CA GLU A 191 -5.96 2.27 -14.15
C GLU A 191 -5.05 1.65 -15.22
N GLU A 192 -3.90 1.13 -14.83
CA GLU A 192 -2.93 0.50 -15.73
C GLU A 192 -3.10 -1.02 -15.83
N HIS A 193 -4.02 -1.60 -15.06
CA HIS A 193 -4.24 -3.05 -15.01
C HIS A 193 -2.99 -3.84 -14.62
N SER A 194 -2.13 -3.25 -13.79
CA SER A 194 -0.89 -3.87 -13.32
C SER A 194 -1.01 -4.31 -11.85
N ARG A 195 -0.19 -5.29 -11.46
CA ARG A 195 -0.10 -5.78 -10.09
C ARG A 195 1.31 -6.21 -9.74
N VAL A 196 1.69 -5.98 -8.48
CA VAL A 196 2.90 -6.50 -7.86
C VAL A 196 2.51 -7.34 -6.64
N ARG A 197 2.99 -8.57 -6.55
CA ARG A 197 2.79 -9.44 -5.39
C ARG A 197 4.12 -9.75 -4.74
N TRP A 198 4.16 -9.68 -3.41
CA TRP A 198 5.24 -10.17 -2.56
C TRP A 198 4.73 -11.33 -1.71
N ARG A 199 5.48 -12.41 -1.67
CA ARG A 199 5.25 -13.54 -0.78
C ARG A 199 6.47 -13.72 0.10
N MET A 200 6.33 -13.49 1.41
CA MET A 200 7.41 -13.58 2.37
C MET A 200 7.89 -15.02 2.51
N GLN A 201 9.20 -15.19 2.49
CA GLN A 201 9.87 -16.49 2.65
C GLN A 201 10.59 -16.57 3.98
N GLU A 202 11.31 -15.51 4.34
CA GLU A 202 12.10 -15.45 5.54
C GLU A 202 12.17 -14.02 6.07
N ILE A 203 12.17 -13.89 7.39
CA ILE A 203 12.35 -12.62 8.08
C ILE A 203 13.35 -12.80 9.18
N THR A 204 14.41 -11.99 9.13
CA THR A 204 15.46 -11.97 10.14
C THR A 204 15.47 -10.62 10.82
N ASN A 205 15.15 -10.59 12.11
CA ASN A 205 15.30 -9.41 12.95
C ASN A 205 16.76 -9.25 13.39
N HIS A 206 17.24 -8.01 13.48
CA HIS A 206 18.59 -7.68 13.88
C HIS A 206 18.59 -6.85 15.17
N GLU A 207 19.63 -7.02 16.00
CA GLU A 207 19.83 -6.21 17.21
C GLU A 207 20.37 -4.82 16.86
N GLU A 208 21.17 -4.73 15.80
CA GLU A 208 21.78 -3.52 15.31
C GLU A 208 21.15 -3.04 14.01
N SER A 209 21.09 -1.72 13.85
CA SER A 209 20.64 -1.09 12.62
C SER A 209 21.53 -1.44 11.44
N HIS A 210 20.92 -1.63 10.27
CA HIS A 210 21.70 -1.68 9.03
C HIS A 210 22.49 -0.39 8.87
N PRO A 211 23.74 -0.44 8.39
CA PRO A 211 24.54 0.76 8.21
C PRO A 211 23.88 1.73 7.21
N GLY A 212 24.05 3.05 7.42
CA GLY A 212 23.37 4.07 6.62
C GLY A 212 23.57 3.91 5.12
N HIS A 213 24.79 3.51 4.67
CA HIS A 213 25.08 3.25 3.27
C HIS A 213 24.28 2.07 2.66
N ALA A 214 23.65 1.22 3.47
CA ALA A 214 22.77 0.17 2.97
C ALA A 214 21.55 0.74 2.24
N TYR A 215 21.21 2.02 2.46
CA TYR A 215 20.10 2.73 1.81
C TYR A 215 20.56 3.64 0.66
N ASP A 216 21.86 3.73 0.45
CA ASP A 216 22.39 4.46 -0.69
C ASP A 216 22.18 3.67 -1.96
N LEU A 217 21.54 4.28 -2.95
CA LEU A 217 21.52 3.76 -4.31
C LEU A 217 22.72 4.30 -5.07
N PRO A 218 23.40 3.48 -5.89
CA PRO A 218 24.47 3.98 -6.76
C PRO A 218 23.93 5.13 -7.59
N ARG A 219 24.72 6.19 -7.73
CA ARG A 219 24.38 7.25 -8.69
C ARG A 219 24.56 6.68 -10.08
N VAL A 220 23.51 6.74 -10.87
CA VAL A 220 23.63 6.46 -12.31
C VAL A 220 24.54 7.55 -12.88
N PRO A 221 25.63 7.21 -13.59
CA PRO A 221 26.55 8.16 -14.19
C PRO A 221 25.88 9.01 -15.28
#